data_4c601fa6b4e529689136da74d2d2ae6d
#
_entry.id   4c601fa6b4e529689136da74d2d2ae6d
#
_cell.length_a   1.000
_cell.length_b   1.000
_cell.length_c   1.000
_cell.angle_alpha   90.00
_cell.angle_beta   90.00
_cell.angle_gamma   90.00
#
_symmetry.space_group_name_H-M   'P 1'
#
loop_
_entity.id
_entity.type
_entity.pdbx_description
1 polymer ?
#
loop_
_entity_poly.entity_id
_entity_poly.type
_entity_poly.pdbx_seq_one_letter_code
_entity_poly.pdbx_strand_id
1 'polypeptide(L)'
;MNFSIPSHMQAVQLDEPNGSLTLREIPIPKPGPGQVLVRMAAAPINPSDLGSLRGLSYGRQPEYPLTPGREGSGTVVVAGEGLLPRFLLGRRVACAVATGGGTWAEYTLTSARQCIPLNKKIGFEQGAMLLVNPLSALAIIDIARQGKHAAMVNTAAASALGGMILRLGKRYQIPIIHIVRRQEQVDLLRQRGAEYVLTSSDPQFAEMLQSEAGKLQATLFIDAIGGSLTQMLADAAPFGTTILLFSRMAEENCPIDPFTALVKNLRFEGWFLGNHVGQKNLFQVLRLVQRAQSLLATDLHSPIHKRFPLADAQQAVEVYVQEMSAGKILLVSDHEEV
;
A
#
# COMPACT_ATOMS: atom_id res chain seq x y z
N MET A 1 -21.37 25.43 0.79
CA MET A 1 -20.88 25.27 2.18
C MET A 1 -19.65 26.14 2.33
N ASN A 2 -19.64 27.10 3.23
CA ASN A 2 -18.44 27.86 3.55
C ASN A 2 -17.78 27.18 4.76
N PHE A 3 -16.62 26.56 4.54
CA PHE A 3 -15.80 26.06 5.63
C PHE A 3 -14.92 27.20 6.15
N SER A 4 -14.89 27.43 7.46
CA SER A 4 -13.91 28.32 8.08
C SER A 4 -12.57 27.61 8.09
N ILE A 5 -11.61 28.08 7.29
CA ILE A 5 -10.26 27.50 7.19
C ILE A 5 -9.31 28.41 7.97
N PRO A 6 -8.57 27.88 8.98
CA PRO A 6 -7.57 28.64 9.69
C PRO A 6 -6.40 29.00 8.78
N SER A 7 -5.53 29.91 9.20
CA SER A 7 -4.33 30.28 8.45
C SER A 7 -3.21 29.25 8.57
N HIS A 8 -3.17 28.49 9.67
CA HIS A 8 -2.16 27.48 9.98
C HIS A 8 -2.80 26.15 10.36
N MET A 9 -2.03 25.09 10.28
CA MET A 9 -2.42 23.72 10.63
C MET A 9 -1.30 23.00 11.36
N GLN A 10 -1.66 21.98 12.13
CA GLN A 10 -0.69 21.02 12.65
C GLN A 10 -0.32 20.00 11.56
N ALA A 11 0.97 19.77 11.40
CA ALA A 11 1.50 18.78 10.47
C ALA A 11 2.75 18.11 11.05
N VAL A 12 2.88 16.82 10.79
CA VAL A 12 4.10 16.08 11.09
C VAL A 12 5.19 16.51 10.11
N GLN A 13 6.36 16.86 10.61
CA GLN A 13 7.50 17.30 9.81
C GLN A 13 8.71 16.39 10.02
N LEU A 14 9.41 16.12 8.94
CA LEU A 14 10.71 15.44 8.89
C LEU A 14 11.71 16.40 8.26
N ASP A 15 12.78 16.75 8.97
CA ASP A 15 13.77 17.74 8.49
C ASP A 15 14.84 17.11 7.59
N GLU A 16 15.14 15.83 7.75
CA GLU A 16 16.15 15.09 7.00
C GLU A 16 15.84 13.59 6.99
N PRO A 17 16.41 12.82 6.07
CA PRO A 17 16.25 11.37 6.05
C PRO A 17 16.69 10.73 7.38
N ASN A 18 15.87 9.81 7.89
CA ASN A 18 16.05 9.13 9.19
C ASN A 18 16.03 10.07 10.41
N GLY A 19 15.61 11.32 10.25
CA GLY A 19 15.41 12.27 11.34
C GLY A 19 14.19 11.94 12.19
N SER A 20 14.02 12.66 13.29
CA SER A 20 12.86 12.54 14.17
C SER A 20 11.63 13.22 13.56
N LEU A 21 10.48 12.62 13.75
CA LEU A 21 9.19 13.21 13.39
C LEU A 21 8.76 14.22 14.47
N THR A 22 8.45 15.43 14.05
CA THR A 22 8.02 16.50 14.96
C THR A 22 6.68 17.07 14.50
N LEU A 23 5.77 17.33 15.43
CA LEU A 23 4.55 18.08 15.12
C LEU A 23 4.86 19.56 15.08
N ARG A 24 4.45 20.24 14.00
CA ARG A 24 4.67 21.70 13.84
C ARG A 24 3.43 22.39 13.30
N GLU A 25 3.29 23.63 13.67
CA GLU A 25 2.33 24.53 13.07
C GLU A 25 2.91 25.13 11.79
N ILE A 26 2.25 24.90 10.65
CA ILE A 26 2.67 25.37 9.33
C ILE A 26 1.52 26.07 8.61
N PRO A 27 1.78 26.98 7.65
CA PRO A 27 0.73 27.60 6.87
C PRO A 27 -0.07 26.59 6.07
N ILE A 28 -1.40 26.76 6.01
CA ILE A 28 -2.25 25.93 5.14
C ILE A 28 -2.04 26.32 3.68
N PRO A 29 -1.68 25.38 2.80
CA PRO A 29 -1.48 25.68 1.38
C PRO A 29 -2.81 25.99 0.68
N LYS A 30 -2.76 26.89 -0.30
CA LYS A 30 -3.92 27.26 -1.12
C LYS A 30 -3.97 26.41 -2.38
N PRO A 31 -5.12 25.79 -2.72
CA PRO A 31 -5.24 25.00 -3.93
C PRO A 31 -5.22 25.88 -5.20
N GLY A 32 -4.31 25.56 -6.12
CA GLY A 32 -4.27 26.10 -7.48
C GLY A 32 -5.23 25.36 -8.44
N PRO A 33 -5.15 25.66 -9.74
CA PRO A 33 -5.98 25.01 -10.76
C PRO A 33 -5.84 23.48 -10.73
N GLY A 34 -6.99 22.78 -10.73
CA GLY A 34 -7.03 21.32 -10.69
C GLY A 34 -6.73 20.67 -9.33
N GLN A 35 -6.48 21.46 -8.28
CA GLN A 35 -6.18 21.00 -6.93
C GLN A 35 -7.35 21.17 -5.96
N VAL A 36 -7.28 20.46 -4.87
CA VAL A 36 -8.22 20.54 -3.73
C VAL A 36 -7.45 20.53 -2.42
N LEU A 37 -8.00 21.19 -1.41
CA LEU A 37 -7.58 21.07 -0.01
C LEU A 37 -8.52 20.09 0.68
N VAL A 38 -7.96 19.04 1.26
CA VAL A 38 -8.70 18.02 2.02
C VAL A 38 -8.42 18.22 3.50
N ARG A 39 -9.46 18.39 4.32
CA ARG A 39 -9.37 18.28 5.77
C ARG A 39 -9.29 16.81 6.10
N MET A 40 -8.17 16.37 6.65
CA MET A 40 -7.87 14.97 6.92
C MET A 40 -8.65 14.46 8.14
N ALA A 41 -9.17 13.25 8.03
CA ALA A 41 -9.77 12.52 9.13
C ALA A 41 -8.88 11.35 9.58
N ALA A 42 -8.26 10.65 8.64
CA ALA A 42 -7.36 9.54 8.94
C ALA A 42 -6.30 9.36 7.84
N ALA A 43 -5.11 8.93 8.24
CA ALA A 43 -4.02 8.54 7.35
C ALA A 43 -3.32 7.28 7.87
N PRO A 44 -3.12 6.22 7.07
CA PRO A 44 -2.43 5.01 7.50
C PRO A 44 -0.91 5.18 7.43
N ILE A 45 -0.19 4.29 8.14
CA ILE A 45 1.23 4.06 7.94
C ILE A 45 1.41 2.86 7.02
N ASN A 46 2.22 3.02 5.98
CA ASN A 46 2.55 2.01 4.98
C ASN A 46 4.08 1.76 4.91
N PRO A 47 4.55 0.62 4.39
CA PRO A 47 5.99 0.42 4.14
C PRO A 47 6.60 1.49 3.23
N SER A 48 5.82 2.04 2.28
CA SER A 48 6.26 3.13 1.42
C SER A 48 6.50 4.44 2.17
N ASP A 49 5.76 4.68 3.26
CA ASP A 49 6.00 5.85 4.10
C ASP A 49 7.32 5.69 4.85
N LEU A 50 7.63 4.50 5.38
CA LEU A 50 8.94 4.19 5.98
C LEU A 50 10.08 4.42 4.98
N GLY A 51 9.89 4.00 3.72
CA GLY A 51 10.84 4.28 2.65
C GLY A 51 11.06 5.78 2.44
N SER A 52 9.99 6.57 2.45
CA SER A 52 10.06 8.05 2.33
C SER A 52 10.77 8.68 3.53
N LEU A 53 10.53 8.19 4.76
CA LEU A 53 11.24 8.65 5.96
C LEU A 53 12.75 8.40 5.89
N ARG A 54 13.19 7.37 5.15
CA ARG A 54 14.59 7.03 4.90
C ARG A 54 15.18 7.76 3.67
N GLY A 55 14.43 8.65 3.05
CA GLY A 55 14.86 9.40 1.87
C GLY A 55 14.72 8.65 0.54
N LEU A 56 14.04 7.49 0.51
CA LEU A 56 13.78 6.80 -0.76
C LEU A 56 12.80 7.62 -1.61
N SER A 57 13.20 7.86 -2.85
CA SER A 57 12.39 8.59 -3.82
C SER A 57 11.49 7.62 -4.60
N TYR A 58 10.21 7.98 -4.71
CA TYR A 58 9.24 7.30 -5.56
C TYR A 58 8.86 8.18 -6.75
N GLY A 59 9.87 8.71 -7.44
CA GLY A 59 9.71 9.52 -8.64
C GLY A 59 10.41 10.87 -8.57
N ARG A 60 10.23 11.67 -7.49
CA ARG A 60 10.94 12.93 -7.28
C ARG A 60 11.68 12.88 -5.94
N GLN A 61 12.89 13.46 -5.91
CA GLN A 61 13.63 13.62 -4.66
C GLN A 61 12.78 14.43 -3.65
N PRO A 62 12.69 13.97 -2.40
CA PRO A 62 11.97 14.70 -1.37
C PRO A 62 12.66 16.04 -1.08
N GLU A 63 11.85 17.08 -0.88
CA GLU A 63 12.31 18.37 -0.36
C GLU A 63 12.02 18.42 1.12
N TYR A 64 12.97 18.88 1.92
CA TYR A 64 12.84 18.96 3.38
C TYR A 64 12.67 20.42 3.82
N PRO A 65 11.88 20.71 4.89
CA PRO A 65 11.15 19.75 5.69
C PRO A 65 10.00 19.07 4.92
N LEU A 66 9.82 17.75 5.16
CA LEU A 66 8.83 16.92 4.49
C LEU A 66 7.66 16.62 5.43
N THR A 67 6.41 16.81 4.98
CA THR A 67 5.23 16.20 5.62
C THR A 67 5.05 14.79 5.07
N PRO A 68 5.14 13.72 5.88
CA PRO A 68 4.98 12.34 5.40
C PRO A 68 3.51 11.97 5.09
N GLY A 69 3.33 10.73 4.61
CA GLY A 69 2.04 10.13 4.34
C GLY A 69 1.63 10.20 2.86
N ARG A 70 1.29 9.05 2.28
CA ARG A 70 0.99 8.91 0.84
C ARG A 70 -0.48 8.79 0.52
N GLU A 71 -1.28 8.28 1.46
CA GLU A 71 -2.72 8.14 1.31
C GLU A 71 -3.44 8.51 2.61
N GLY A 72 -4.70 8.83 2.49
CA GLY A 72 -5.57 9.11 3.62
C GLY A 72 -7.01 9.36 3.17
N SER A 73 -7.83 9.79 4.09
CA SER A 73 -9.21 10.20 3.81
C SER A 73 -9.60 11.44 4.59
N GLY A 74 -10.56 12.16 4.05
CA GLY A 74 -11.06 13.36 4.66
C GLY A 74 -12.18 14.00 3.85
N THR A 75 -12.46 15.27 4.12
CA THR A 75 -13.47 16.06 3.41
C THR A 75 -12.80 17.16 2.59
N VAL A 76 -13.15 17.31 1.33
CA VAL A 76 -12.67 18.42 0.50
C VAL A 76 -13.32 19.71 0.99
N VAL A 77 -12.53 20.63 1.50
CA VAL A 77 -12.99 21.89 2.13
C VAL A 77 -12.72 23.14 1.28
N VAL A 78 -11.72 23.09 0.39
CA VAL A 78 -11.47 24.14 -0.60
C VAL A 78 -11.21 23.51 -1.96
N ALA A 79 -11.79 24.09 -3.00
CA ALA A 79 -11.57 23.70 -4.40
C ALA A 79 -10.83 24.81 -5.12
N GLY A 80 -9.75 24.45 -5.82
CA GLY A 80 -9.13 25.32 -6.83
C GLY A 80 -9.98 25.41 -8.11
N GLU A 81 -9.44 26.03 -9.14
CA GLU A 81 -10.13 26.19 -10.41
C GLU A 81 -10.32 24.84 -11.12
N GLY A 82 -11.47 24.69 -11.82
CA GLY A 82 -11.79 23.53 -12.64
C GLY A 82 -13.09 22.82 -12.22
N LEU A 83 -13.62 22.01 -13.14
CA LEU A 83 -14.90 21.30 -12.91
C LEU A 83 -14.77 20.19 -11.86
N LEU A 84 -13.69 19.40 -11.92
CA LEU A 84 -13.48 18.29 -10.98
C LEU A 84 -13.25 18.77 -9.55
N PRO A 85 -12.40 19.78 -9.25
CA PRO A 85 -12.30 20.36 -7.92
C PRO A 85 -13.64 20.83 -7.37
N ARG A 86 -14.42 21.56 -8.16
CA ARG A 86 -15.77 22.04 -7.75
C ARG A 86 -16.74 20.90 -7.46
N PHE A 87 -16.69 19.83 -8.27
CA PHE A 87 -17.51 18.64 -8.04
C PHE A 87 -17.17 17.93 -6.71
N LEU A 88 -15.89 17.97 -6.30
CA LEU A 88 -15.42 17.32 -5.07
C LEU A 88 -15.67 18.14 -3.81
N LEU A 89 -15.93 19.44 -3.91
CA LEU A 89 -16.15 20.32 -2.75
C LEU A 89 -17.27 19.79 -1.84
N GLY A 90 -16.96 19.67 -0.55
CA GLY A 90 -17.85 19.13 0.48
C GLY A 90 -17.98 17.59 0.46
N ARG A 91 -17.29 16.88 -0.43
CA ARG A 91 -17.37 15.43 -0.50
C ARG A 91 -16.32 14.77 0.40
N ARG A 92 -16.71 13.65 0.98
CA ARG A 92 -15.81 12.71 1.65
C ARG A 92 -15.03 11.95 0.58
N VAL A 93 -13.71 11.94 0.72
CA VAL A 93 -12.80 11.34 -0.27
C VAL A 93 -11.74 10.47 0.38
N ALA A 94 -11.31 9.40 -0.31
CA ALA A 94 -9.97 8.87 -0.17
C ALA A 94 -9.05 9.69 -1.07
N CYS A 95 -7.88 10.06 -0.60
CA CYS A 95 -6.93 10.84 -1.38
C CYS A 95 -5.52 10.27 -1.31
N ALA A 96 -4.76 10.45 -2.38
CA ALA A 96 -3.33 10.18 -2.42
C ALA A 96 -2.57 11.48 -2.65
N VAL A 97 -1.30 11.49 -2.24
CA VAL A 97 -0.38 12.60 -2.48
C VAL A 97 0.84 12.06 -3.21
N ALA A 98 1.14 12.63 -4.38
CA ALA A 98 2.30 12.24 -5.18
C ALA A 98 3.51 13.16 -4.94
N THR A 99 3.26 14.46 -4.74
CA THR A 99 4.33 15.48 -4.62
C THR A 99 3.87 16.68 -3.78
N GLY A 100 4.77 17.28 -3.03
CA GLY A 100 4.56 18.62 -2.45
C GLY A 100 3.70 18.66 -1.19
N GLY A 101 3.55 17.59 -0.48
CA GLY A 101 2.82 17.50 0.79
C GLY A 101 2.64 16.05 1.23
N GLY A 102 1.99 15.84 2.37
CA GLY A 102 1.69 14.52 2.90
C GLY A 102 0.34 14.49 3.60
N THR A 103 -0.10 13.30 3.95
CA THR A 103 -1.39 13.10 4.61
C THR A 103 -1.29 13.09 6.14
N TRP A 104 -0.07 13.16 6.71
CA TRP A 104 0.12 13.23 8.17
C TRP A 104 0.05 14.68 8.66
N ALA A 105 -1.08 15.31 8.39
CA ALA A 105 -1.40 16.71 8.70
C ALA A 105 -2.90 16.88 8.85
N GLU A 106 -3.36 17.97 9.44
CA GLU A 106 -4.79 18.31 9.53
C GLU A 106 -5.41 18.59 8.15
N TYR A 107 -4.61 19.16 7.24
CA TYR A 107 -5.03 19.42 5.86
C TYR A 107 -3.95 18.94 4.89
N THR A 108 -4.38 18.42 3.74
CA THR A 108 -3.46 18.10 2.66
C THR A 108 -3.91 18.72 1.34
N LEU A 109 -2.92 19.24 0.59
CA LEU A 109 -3.11 19.72 -0.77
C LEU A 109 -2.83 18.60 -1.75
N THR A 110 -3.77 18.30 -2.63
CA THR A 110 -3.57 17.27 -3.65
C THR A 110 -4.32 17.60 -4.95
N SER A 111 -3.97 16.88 -6.02
CA SER A 111 -4.72 16.95 -7.27
C SER A 111 -6.11 16.36 -7.09
N ALA A 112 -7.13 17.03 -7.63
CA ALA A 112 -8.49 16.50 -7.66
C ALA A 112 -8.59 15.11 -8.32
N ARG A 113 -7.67 14.78 -9.26
CA ARG A 113 -7.60 13.46 -9.90
C ARG A 113 -7.13 12.34 -8.98
N GLN A 114 -6.50 12.70 -7.86
CA GLN A 114 -6.04 11.75 -6.84
C GLN A 114 -7.06 11.59 -5.69
N CYS A 115 -8.22 12.21 -5.82
CA CYS A 115 -9.31 12.11 -4.86
C CYS A 115 -10.43 11.23 -5.40
N ILE A 116 -10.78 10.22 -4.62
CA ILE A 116 -11.87 9.29 -4.92
C ILE A 116 -13.01 9.54 -3.95
N PRO A 117 -14.20 9.99 -4.41
CA PRO A 117 -15.36 10.11 -3.55
C PRO A 117 -15.69 8.78 -2.86
N LEU A 118 -15.82 8.79 -1.54
CA LEU A 118 -16.17 7.62 -0.77
C LEU A 118 -17.69 7.34 -0.86
N ASN A 119 -18.03 6.06 -1.00
CA ASN A 119 -19.40 5.59 -0.85
C ASN A 119 -19.88 5.93 0.58
N LYS A 120 -21.15 6.28 0.75
CA LYS A 120 -21.76 6.65 2.04
C LYS A 120 -21.56 5.59 3.14
N LYS A 121 -21.44 4.31 2.77
CA LYS A 121 -21.24 3.19 3.70
C LYS A 121 -19.78 3.01 4.17
N ILE A 122 -18.83 3.72 3.57
CA ILE A 122 -17.41 3.61 3.91
C ILE A 122 -17.06 4.72 4.90
N GLY A 123 -16.63 4.36 6.10
CA GLY A 123 -16.08 5.28 7.09
C GLY A 123 -14.72 5.84 6.65
N PHE A 124 -14.28 6.95 7.26
CA PHE A 124 -13.01 7.57 6.93
C PHE A 124 -11.83 6.62 7.15
N GLU A 125 -11.81 5.84 8.21
CA GLU A 125 -10.69 4.94 8.52
C GLU A 125 -10.46 3.88 7.44
N GLN A 126 -11.52 3.18 7.00
CA GLN A 126 -11.39 2.25 5.87
C GLN A 126 -11.16 2.98 4.55
N GLY A 127 -11.73 4.16 4.39
CA GLY A 127 -11.50 5.04 3.24
C GLY A 127 -10.04 5.50 3.13
N ALA A 128 -9.38 5.77 4.26
CA ALA A 128 -7.99 6.17 4.31
C ALA A 128 -7.03 5.10 3.77
N MET A 129 -7.44 3.83 3.84
CA MET A 129 -6.64 2.67 3.40
C MET A 129 -7.08 2.11 2.04
N LEU A 130 -7.91 2.87 1.28
CA LEU A 130 -8.53 2.38 0.02
C LEU A 130 -7.55 2.30 -1.15
N LEU A 131 -6.58 3.22 -1.23
CA LEU A 131 -5.88 3.47 -2.50
C LEU A 131 -4.63 2.60 -2.67
N VAL A 132 -3.83 2.36 -1.64
CA VAL A 132 -2.57 1.63 -1.80
C VAL A 132 -2.81 0.11 -1.79
N ASN A 133 -3.19 -0.47 -0.67
CA ASN A 133 -3.28 -1.92 -0.55
C ASN A 133 -4.44 -2.55 -1.32
N PRO A 134 -5.69 -2.03 -1.28
CA PRO A 134 -6.81 -2.60 -2.02
C PRO A 134 -6.62 -2.58 -3.53
N LEU A 135 -6.15 -1.44 -4.09
CA LEU A 135 -5.91 -1.35 -5.53
C LEU A 135 -4.74 -2.24 -5.96
N SER A 136 -3.69 -2.36 -5.13
CA SER A 136 -2.57 -3.27 -5.39
C SER A 136 -3.02 -4.73 -5.38
N ALA A 137 -3.79 -5.15 -4.37
CA ALA A 137 -4.28 -6.51 -4.28
C ALA A 137 -5.14 -6.89 -5.51
N LEU A 138 -6.06 -6.00 -5.90
CA LEU A 138 -6.89 -6.22 -7.10
C LEU A 138 -6.05 -6.27 -8.38
N ALA A 139 -5.08 -5.36 -8.53
CA ALA A 139 -4.20 -5.33 -9.70
C ALA A 139 -3.37 -6.61 -9.82
N ILE A 140 -2.78 -7.08 -8.71
CA ILE A 140 -2.00 -8.33 -8.65
C ILE A 140 -2.87 -9.53 -9.04
N ILE A 141 -4.06 -9.64 -8.50
CA ILE A 141 -5.00 -10.72 -8.86
C ILE A 141 -5.43 -10.61 -10.33
N ASP A 142 -5.62 -9.40 -10.84
CA ASP A 142 -5.96 -9.20 -12.25
C ASP A 142 -4.78 -9.60 -13.17
N ILE A 143 -3.53 -9.34 -12.78
CA ILE A 143 -2.33 -9.82 -13.48
C ILE A 143 -2.33 -11.35 -13.52
N ALA A 144 -2.55 -12.02 -12.37
CA ALA A 144 -2.60 -13.47 -12.31
C ALA A 144 -3.66 -14.07 -13.25
N ARG A 145 -4.86 -13.49 -13.25
CA ARG A 145 -5.98 -13.96 -14.07
C ARG A 145 -5.78 -13.70 -15.57
N GLN A 146 -5.29 -12.52 -15.94
CA GLN A 146 -5.04 -12.14 -17.32
C GLN A 146 -3.87 -12.93 -17.92
N GLY A 147 -2.82 -13.16 -17.11
CA GLY A 147 -1.67 -14.01 -17.47
C GLY A 147 -1.99 -15.50 -17.43
N LYS A 148 -3.20 -15.90 -16.99
CA LYS A 148 -3.62 -17.31 -16.84
C LYS A 148 -2.65 -18.13 -15.95
N HIS A 149 -2.05 -17.49 -14.94
CA HIS A 149 -1.20 -18.18 -13.98
C HIS A 149 -2.03 -19.17 -13.16
N ALA A 150 -1.62 -20.43 -13.12
CA ALA A 150 -2.35 -21.48 -12.42
C ALA A 150 -2.31 -21.28 -10.89
N ALA A 151 -1.20 -20.78 -10.37
CA ALA A 151 -1.00 -20.44 -8.97
C ALA A 151 -0.01 -19.29 -8.83
N MET A 152 0.08 -18.75 -7.61
CA MET A 152 0.97 -17.63 -7.25
C MET A 152 1.83 -17.98 -6.05
N VAL A 153 2.93 -17.26 -5.90
CA VAL A 153 3.69 -17.16 -4.64
C VAL A 153 3.59 -15.72 -4.14
N ASN A 154 3.41 -15.52 -2.83
CA ASN A 154 3.30 -14.21 -2.22
C ASN A 154 4.16 -14.11 -0.96
N THR A 155 5.20 -13.26 -0.98
CA THR A 155 6.03 -12.98 0.19
C THR A 155 5.38 -11.94 1.11
N ALA A 156 5.90 -11.77 2.32
CA ALA A 156 5.31 -10.91 3.36
C ALA A 156 3.80 -11.17 3.57
N ALA A 157 3.39 -12.43 3.48
CA ALA A 157 1.99 -12.82 3.36
C ALA A 157 1.12 -12.52 4.61
N ALA A 158 1.74 -12.31 5.78
CA ALA A 158 1.04 -11.89 7.01
C ALA A 158 0.74 -10.38 7.07
N SER A 159 1.19 -9.59 6.07
CA SER A 159 0.91 -8.15 6.00
C SER A 159 -0.56 -7.86 5.66
N ALA A 160 -0.96 -6.59 5.77
CA ALA A 160 -2.30 -6.15 5.37
C ALA A 160 -2.61 -6.48 3.90
N LEU A 161 -1.66 -6.23 2.99
CA LEU A 161 -1.78 -6.59 1.56
C LEU A 161 -1.86 -8.11 1.38
N GLY A 162 -0.98 -8.86 2.08
CA GLY A 162 -0.99 -10.33 2.02
C GLY A 162 -2.31 -10.93 2.43
N GLY A 163 -2.95 -10.40 3.47
CA GLY A 163 -4.30 -10.81 3.90
C GLY A 163 -5.37 -10.53 2.85
N MET A 164 -5.28 -9.44 2.09
CA MET A 164 -6.19 -9.15 0.98
C MET A 164 -5.96 -10.12 -0.19
N ILE A 165 -4.69 -10.38 -0.53
CA ILE A 165 -4.31 -11.35 -1.58
C ILE A 165 -4.84 -12.75 -1.23
N LEU A 166 -4.71 -13.18 0.03
CA LEU A 166 -5.27 -14.47 0.50
C LEU A 166 -6.80 -14.54 0.25
N ARG A 167 -7.56 -13.52 0.70
CA ARG A 167 -9.02 -13.52 0.54
C ARG A 167 -9.45 -13.45 -0.92
N LEU A 168 -8.77 -12.63 -1.72
CA LEU A 168 -9.02 -12.53 -3.16
C LEU A 168 -8.61 -13.82 -3.89
N GLY A 169 -7.50 -14.47 -3.51
CA GLY A 169 -7.11 -15.78 -4.05
C GLY A 169 -8.22 -16.82 -3.86
N LYS A 170 -8.79 -16.90 -2.66
CA LYS A 170 -9.96 -17.76 -2.38
C LYS A 170 -11.17 -17.39 -3.23
N ARG A 171 -11.51 -16.09 -3.30
CA ARG A 171 -12.64 -15.59 -4.08
C ARG A 171 -12.53 -15.96 -5.56
N TYR A 172 -11.33 -15.88 -6.13
CA TYR A 172 -11.07 -16.16 -7.55
C TYR A 172 -10.53 -17.55 -7.81
N GLN A 173 -10.46 -18.41 -6.78
CA GLN A 173 -9.99 -19.79 -6.88
C GLN A 173 -8.57 -19.89 -7.46
N ILE A 174 -7.67 -18.98 -7.06
CA ILE A 174 -6.26 -19.00 -7.43
C ILE A 174 -5.49 -19.56 -6.24
N PRO A 175 -4.86 -20.74 -6.32
CA PRO A 175 -3.97 -21.26 -5.29
C PRO A 175 -2.79 -20.30 -5.06
N ILE A 176 -2.45 -20.05 -3.79
CA ILE A 176 -1.36 -19.13 -3.44
C ILE A 176 -0.49 -19.77 -2.38
N ILE A 177 0.81 -19.87 -2.64
CA ILE A 177 1.82 -20.22 -1.66
C ILE A 177 2.20 -18.94 -0.91
N HIS A 178 1.89 -18.91 0.37
CA HIS A 178 2.15 -17.79 1.25
C HIS A 178 3.47 -17.96 1.97
N ILE A 179 4.41 -17.02 1.80
CA ILE A 179 5.72 -17.05 2.45
C ILE A 179 5.72 -16.04 3.60
N VAL A 180 6.11 -16.51 4.77
CA VAL A 180 6.28 -15.73 6.00
C VAL A 180 7.63 -16.05 6.64
N ARG A 181 8.03 -15.30 7.68
CA ARG A 181 9.33 -15.46 8.33
C ARG A 181 9.26 -16.23 9.65
N ARG A 182 8.11 -16.21 10.35
CA ARG A 182 7.97 -16.73 11.72
C ARG A 182 6.82 -17.72 11.80
N GLN A 183 6.93 -18.69 12.71
CA GLN A 183 5.92 -19.74 12.91
C GLN A 183 4.55 -19.16 13.32
N GLU A 184 4.52 -18.13 14.17
CA GLU A 184 3.25 -17.51 14.58
C GLU A 184 2.48 -16.92 13.37
N GLN A 185 3.21 -16.49 12.34
CA GLN A 185 2.59 -16.01 11.10
C GLN A 185 2.05 -17.15 10.24
N VAL A 186 2.65 -18.35 10.30
CA VAL A 186 2.11 -19.56 9.66
C VAL A 186 0.77 -19.89 10.29
N ASP A 187 0.72 -19.95 11.63
CA ASP A 187 -0.50 -20.30 12.39
C ASP A 187 -1.61 -19.27 12.12
N LEU A 188 -1.26 -17.98 12.10
CA LEU A 188 -2.19 -16.90 11.76
C LEU A 188 -2.79 -17.09 10.35
N LEU A 189 -1.96 -17.39 9.34
CA LEU A 189 -2.45 -17.57 7.98
C LEU A 189 -3.29 -18.84 7.83
N ARG A 190 -2.90 -19.93 8.49
CA ARG A 190 -3.70 -21.17 8.53
C ARG A 190 -5.06 -20.96 9.18
N GLN A 191 -5.12 -20.24 10.31
CA GLN A 191 -6.39 -19.85 10.95
C GLN A 191 -7.27 -19.02 10.02
N ARG A 192 -6.65 -18.16 9.16
CA ARG A 192 -7.36 -17.40 8.11
C ARG A 192 -7.68 -18.28 6.90
N GLY A 193 -7.32 -19.58 6.95
CA GLY A 193 -7.61 -20.61 5.97
C GLY A 193 -6.70 -20.55 4.74
N ALA A 194 -5.43 -20.16 4.90
CA ALA A 194 -4.42 -20.38 3.87
C ALA A 194 -4.07 -21.87 3.81
N GLU A 195 -4.06 -22.43 2.61
CA GLU A 195 -3.77 -23.86 2.38
C GLU A 195 -2.26 -24.10 2.31
N TYR A 196 -1.54 -23.27 1.53
CA TYR A 196 -0.10 -23.40 1.33
C TYR A 196 0.62 -22.27 2.05
N VAL A 197 1.33 -22.60 3.14
CA VAL A 197 2.10 -21.61 3.92
C VAL A 197 3.48 -22.19 4.22
N LEU A 198 4.51 -21.45 3.83
CA LEU A 198 5.92 -21.78 4.05
C LEU A 198 6.59 -20.71 4.92
N THR A 199 7.55 -21.11 5.75
CA THR A 199 8.37 -20.17 6.49
C THR A 199 9.79 -20.09 5.89
N SER A 200 10.25 -18.88 5.57
CA SER A 200 11.56 -18.67 4.95
C SER A 200 12.73 -18.92 5.90
N SER A 201 12.48 -19.09 7.20
CA SER A 201 13.49 -19.47 8.19
C SER A 201 13.69 -21.00 8.32
N ASP A 202 12.88 -21.81 7.65
CA ASP A 202 13.03 -23.27 7.63
C ASP A 202 14.27 -23.64 6.79
N PRO A 203 15.18 -24.50 7.29
CA PRO A 203 16.33 -24.97 6.51
C PRO A 203 15.94 -25.67 5.19
N GLN A 204 14.77 -26.28 5.10
CA GLN A 204 14.25 -26.97 3.92
C GLN A 204 13.37 -26.06 3.04
N PHE A 205 13.29 -24.76 3.35
CA PHE A 205 12.41 -23.81 2.66
C PHE A 205 12.56 -23.84 1.14
N ALA A 206 13.80 -23.83 0.62
CA ALA A 206 14.05 -23.79 -0.82
C ALA A 206 13.49 -25.05 -1.54
N GLU A 207 13.71 -26.23 -0.95
CA GLU A 207 13.21 -27.51 -1.49
C GLU A 207 11.70 -27.58 -1.42
N MET A 208 11.11 -27.16 -0.29
CA MET A 208 9.65 -27.12 -0.10
C MET A 208 8.99 -26.16 -1.08
N LEU A 209 9.56 -24.96 -1.28
CA LEU A 209 9.05 -23.99 -2.23
C LEU A 209 9.13 -24.51 -3.65
N GLN A 210 10.25 -25.10 -4.05
CA GLN A 210 10.43 -25.69 -5.38
C GLN A 210 9.40 -26.79 -5.64
N SER A 211 9.21 -27.70 -4.67
CA SER A 211 8.24 -28.79 -4.75
C SER A 211 6.81 -28.28 -4.91
N GLU A 212 6.38 -27.36 -4.03
CA GLU A 212 5.00 -26.85 -4.05
C GLU A 212 4.73 -25.95 -5.25
N ALA A 213 5.69 -25.07 -5.63
CA ALA A 213 5.57 -24.22 -6.81
C ALA A 213 5.50 -25.05 -8.09
N GLY A 214 6.28 -26.15 -8.17
CA GLY A 214 6.23 -27.09 -9.28
C GLY A 214 4.91 -27.84 -9.37
N LYS A 215 4.40 -28.40 -8.26
CA LYS A 215 3.10 -29.11 -8.21
C LYS A 215 1.93 -28.22 -8.63
N LEU A 216 1.92 -26.98 -8.15
CA LEU A 216 0.86 -26.02 -8.41
C LEU A 216 1.04 -25.27 -9.75
N GLN A 217 2.15 -25.45 -10.44
CA GLN A 217 2.50 -24.68 -11.64
C GLN A 217 2.44 -23.17 -11.37
N ALA A 218 3.00 -22.74 -10.23
CA ALA A 218 3.01 -21.35 -9.81
C ALA A 218 4.02 -20.56 -10.65
N THR A 219 3.56 -19.71 -11.54
CA THR A 219 4.39 -18.94 -12.48
C THR A 219 4.29 -17.44 -12.31
N LEU A 220 3.67 -16.96 -11.20
CA LEU A 220 3.65 -15.56 -10.80
C LEU A 220 4.06 -15.46 -9.34
N PHE A 221 5.21 -14.84 -9.09
CA PHE A 221 5.75 -14.62 -7.75
C PHE A 221 5.68 -13.13 -7.42
N ILE A 222 5.15 -12.81 -6.24
CA ILE A 222 5.04 -11.43 -5.74
C ILE A 222 6.06 -11.28 -4.62
N ASP A 223 7.13 -10.55 -4.90
CA ASP A 223 8.19 -10.32 -3.94
C ASP A 223 8.13 -8.89 -3.36
N ALA A 224 7.73 -8.83 -2.09
CA ALA A 224 7.72 -7.61 -1.29
C ALA A 224 8.97 -7.48 -0.39
N ILE A 225 9.78 -8.52 -0.28
CA ILE A 225 10.94 -8.57 0.62
C ILE A 225 12.20 -8.10 -0.08
N GLY A 226 12.52 -8.67 -1.24
CA GLY A 226 13.78 -8.40 -1.92
C GLY A 226 14.96 -9.14 -1.27
N GLY A 227 16.17 -8.66 -1.56
CA GLY A 227 17.41 -9.20 -1.00
C GLY A 227 17.70 -10.64 -1.41
N SER A 228 18.32 -11.39 -0.53
CA SER A 228 18.68 -12.81 -0.74
C SER A 228 17.47 -13.70 -0.98
N LEU A 229 16.29 -13.35 -0.45
CA LEU A 229 15.06 -14.11 -0.70
C LEU A 229 14.70 -14.14 -2.18
N THR A 230 14.94 -13.06 -2.94
CA THR A 230 14.64 -13.03 -4.37
C THR A 230 15.41 -14.11 -5.14
N GLN A 231 16.68 -14.38 -4.80
CA GLN A 231 17.44 -15.47 -5.41
C GLN A 231 16.83 -16.83 -5.04
N MET A 232 16.47 -17.04 -3.78
CA MET A 232 15.80 -18.29 -3.36
C MET A 232 14.48 -18.52 -4.10
N LEU A 233 13.71 -17.45 -4.34
CA LEU A 233 12.51 -17.51 -5.17
C LEU A 233 12.82 -17.89 -6.62
N ALA A 234 13.88 -17.31 -7.20
CA ALA A 234 14.33 -17.62 -8.56
C ALA A 234 14.77 -19.07 -8.70
N ASP A 235 15.54 -19.57 -7.72
CA ASP A 235 16.02 -20.95 -7.69
C ASP A 235 14.88 -21.97 -7.57
N ALA A 236 13.84 -21.65 -6.83
CA ALA A 236 12.65 -22.49 -6.66
C ALA A 236 11.61 -22.36 -7.79
N ALA A 237 11.71 -21.30 -8.61
CA ALA A 237 10.68 -20.97 -9.60
C ALA A 237 10.61 -21.99 -10.74
N PRO A 238 9.40 -22.39 -11.20
CA PRO A 238 9.20 -23.12 -12.43
C PRO A 238 9.68 -22.34 -13.67
N PHE A 239 9.84 -23.02 -14.80
CA PHE A 239 10.20 -22.40 -16.08
C PHE A 239 9.16 -21.35 -16.52
N GLY A 240 9.65 -20.19 -16.99
CA GLY A 240 8.80 -19.10 -17.50
C GLY A 240 8.14 -18.24 -16.42
N THR A 241 8.55 -18.38 -15.16
CA THR A 241 7.99 -17.59 -14.04
C THR A 241 8.30 -16.11 -14.18
N THR A 242 7.31 -15.28 -13.86
CA THR A 242 7.45 -13.84 -13.64
C THR A 242 7.55 -13.55 -12.16
N ILE A 243 8.60 -12.86 -11.73
CA ILE A 243 8.81 -12.38 -10.37
C ILE A 243 8.57 -10.87 -10.36
N LEU A 244 7.46 -10.44 -9.76
CA LEU A 244 7.12 -9.03 -9.58
C LEU A 244 7.83 -8.49 -8.33
N LEU A 245 8.80 -7.62 -8.53
CA LEU A 245 9.50 -6.90 -7.46
C LEU A 245 8.62 -5.73 -7.01
N PHE A 246 7.93 -5.91 -5.91
CA PHE A 246 6.89 -5.01 -5.43
C PHE A 246 7.38 -4.03 -4.35
N SER A 247 8.35 -4.46 -3.54
CA SER A 247 8.92 -3.66 -2.45
C SER A 247 10.36 -4.11 -2.16
N ARG A 248 11.03 -3.43 -1.21
CA ARG A 248 12.39 -3.73 -0.75
C ARG A 248 12.43 -3.68 0.78
N MET A 249 11.76 -4.63 1.44
CA MET A 249 11.71 -4.64 2.91
C MET A 249 13.00 -5.14 3.56
N ALA A 250 13.81 -5.93 2.85
CA ALA A 250 15.07 -6.46 3.35
C ALA A 250 16.21 -5.44 3.40
N GLU A 251 16.10 -4.29 2.76
CA GLU A 251 17.10 -3.21 2.73
C GLU A 251 18.49 -3.59 2.16
N GLU A 252 18.66 -4.83 1.71
CA GLU A 252 19.88 -5.33 1.08
C GLU A 252 19.76 -5.36 -0.44
N ASN A 253 20.89 -5.51 -1.13
CA ASN A 253 20.89 -5.70 -2.56
C ASN A 253 20.24 -7.04 -2.90
N CYS A 254 19.59 -7.09 -4.07
CA CYS A 254 18.91 -8.27 -4.57
C CYS A 254 19.88 -9.01 -5.52
N PRO A 255 20.63 -10.03 -5.06
CA PRO A 255 21.47 -10.82 -5.95
C PRO A 255 20.58 -11.67 -6.85
N ILE A 256 20.82 -11.63 -8.14
CA ILE A 256 20.13 -12.48 -9.12
C ILE A 256 21.22 -13.15 -9.94
N ASP A 257 21.26 -14.49 -9.89
CA ASP A 257 22.13 -15.25 -10.76
C ASP A 257 21.62 -15.23 -12.21
N PRO A 258 22.39 -14.65 -13.15
CA PRO A 258 21.97 -14.58 -14.55
C PRO A 258 21.78 -15.96 -15.18
N PHE A 259 22.53 -16.99 -14.76
CA PHE A 259 22.40 -18.33 -15.29
C PHE A 259 21.05 -18.95 -14.92
N THR A 260 20.64 -18.84 -13.65
CA THR A 260 19.31 -19.27 -13.21
C THR A 260 18.21 -18.57 -14.00
N ALA A 261 18.32 -17.25 -14.19
CA ALA A 261 17.34 -16.48 -14.98
C ALA A 261 17.27 -16.95 -16.43
N LEU A 262 18.41 -17.24 -17.06
CA LEU A 262 18.51 -17.69 -18.44
C LEU A 262 17.94 -19.09 -18.64
N VAL A 263 18.36 -20.06 -17.83
CA VAL A 263 17.94 -21.47 -18.06
C VAL A 263 16.48 -21.72 -17.70
N LYS A 264 15.91 -20.94 -16.79
CA LYS A 264 14.50 -21.03 -16.42
C LYS A 264 13.61 -20.02 -17.17
N ASN A 265 14.17 -19.20 -18.05
CA ASN A 265 13.45 -18.15 -18.76
C ASN A 265 12.64 -17.25 -17.79
N LEU A 266 13.28 -16.83 -16.69
CA LEU A 266 12.62 -15.99 -15.68
C LEU A 266 12.50 -14.55 -16.15
N ARG A 267 11.45 -13.88 -15.68
CA ARG A 267 11.24 -12.44 -15.87
C ARG A 267 11.22 -11.75 -14.51
N PHE A 268 12.08 -10.77 -14.33
CA PHE A 268 12.06 -9.88 -13.16
C PHE A 268 11.45 -8.56 -13.58
N GLU A 269 10.34 -8.21 -12.96
CA GLU A 269 9.58 -7.00 -13.32
C GLU A 269 9.36 -6.14 -12.10
N GLY A 270 9.87 -4.89 -12.13
CA GLY A 270 9.56 -3.89 -11.11
C GLY A 270 8.10 -3.47 -11.22
N TRP A 271 7.34 -3.64 -10.16
CA TRP A 271 5.92 -3.31 -10.15
C TRP A 271 5.59 -2.20 -9.15
N PHE A 272 5.00 -1.13 -9.63
CA PHE A 272 4.55 0.01 -8.84
C PHE A 272 3.12 0.38 -9.20
N LEU A 273 2.24 0.48 -8.20
CA LEU A 273 0.81 0.77 -8.41
C LEU A 273 0.57 2.02 -9.25
N GLY A 274 1.33 3.10 -8.99
CA GLY A 274 1.19 4.36 -9.73
C GLY A 274 1.41 4.19 -11.23
N ASN A 275 2.43 3.44 -11.64
CA ASN A 275 2.71 3.12 -13.04
C ASN A 275 1.60 2.25 -13.62
N HIS A 276 1.15 1.22 -12.87
CA HIS A 276 0.09 0.32 -13.32
C HIS A 276 -1.24 1.07 -13.54
N VAL A 277 -1.61 1.98 -12.64
CA VAL A 277 -2.82 2.82 -12.79
C VAL A 277 -2.64 3.85 -13.89
N GLY A 278 -1.45 4.45 -14.01
CA GLY A 278 -1.12 5.44 -15.06
C GLY A 278 -1.25 4.92 -16.50
N GLN A 279 -1.12 3.61 -16.70
CA GLN A 279 -1.32 2.94 -18.00
C GLN A 279 -2.80 2.67 -18.34
N LYS A 280 -3.72 2.88 -17.39
CA LYS A 280 -5.15 2.62 -17.56
C LYS A 280 -5.88 3.87 -18.03
N ASN A 281 -6.88 3.69 -18.89
CA ASN A 281 -7.81 4.76 -19.21
C ASN A 281 -8.76 5.05 -18.05
N LEU A 282 -9.44 6.19 -18.09
CA LEU A 282 -10.34 6.65 -17.01
C LEU A 282 -11.42 5.61 -16.65
N PHE A 283 -12.01 4.95 -17.64
CA PHE A 283 -13.06 3.95 -17.41
C PHE A 283 -12.52 2.73 -16.64
N GLN A 284 -11.32 2.26 -16.99
CA GLN A 284 -10.65 1.17 -16.28
C GLN A 284 -10.30 1.54 -14.84
N VAL A 285 -9.85 2.78 -14.61
CA VAL A 285 -9.57 3.30 -13.25
C VAL A 285 -10.85 3.35 -12.43
N LEU A 286 -11.93 3.94 -12.97
CA LEU A 286 -13.21 4.01 -12.28
C LEU A 286 -13.77 2.63 -11.92
N ARG A 287 -13.67 1.66 -12.83
CA ARG A 287 -14.08 0.28 -12.58
C ARG A 287 -13.24 -0.38 -11.47
N LEU A 288 -11.92 -0.17 -11.49
CA LEU A 288 -11.03 -0.68 -10.44
C LEU A 288 -11.39 -0.11 -9.06
N VAL A 289 -11.59 1.20 -8.98
CA VAL A 289 -11.99 1.91 -7.76
C VAL A 289 -13.36 1.44 -7.26
N GLN A 290 -14.34 1.33 -8.16
CA GLN A 290 -15.69 0.86 -7.79
C GLN A 290 -15.64 -0.57 -7.22
N ARG A 291 -14.85 -1.45 -7.84
CA ARG A 291 -14.61 -2.82 -7.35
C ARG A 291 -13.92 -2.80 -5.99
N ALA A 292 -12.91 -1.94 -5.80
CA ALA A 292 -12.24 -1.79 -4.51
C ALA A 292 -13.22 -1.36 -3.42
N GLN A 293 -14.03 -0.33 -3.65
CA GLN A 293 -15.02 0.13 -2.68
C GLN A 293 -16.08 -0.93 -2.37
N SER A 294 -16.51 -1.72 -3.36
CA SER A 294 -17.51 -2.79 -3.15
C SER A 294 -17.01 -3.93 -2.28
N LEU A 295 -15.69 -4.19 -2.26
CA LEU A 295 -15.05 -5.25 -1.50
C LEU A 295 -14.39 -4.77 -0.20
N LEU A 296 -14.43 -3.46 0.09
CA LEU A 296 -13.71 -2.88 1.22
C LEU A 296 -14.23 -3.36 2.59
N ALA A 297 -15.50 -3.72 2.68
CA ALA A 297 -16.09 -4.29 3.89
C ALA A 297 -15.84 -5.81 4.05
N THR A 298 -15.29 -6.47 3.02
CA THR A 298 -15.10 -7.94 2.97
C THR A 298 -13.66 -8.31 2.63
N ASP A 299 -13.39 -8.67 1.38
CA ASP A 299 -12.08 -9.19 0.97
C ASP A 299 -10.93 -8.17 1.08
N LEU A 300 -11.24 -6.88 0.98
CA LEU A 300 -10.27 -5.79 1.05
C LEU A 300 -10.27 -5.07 2.40
N HIS A 301 -11.01 -5.56 3.39
CA HIS A 301 -11.01 -4.98 4.73
C HIS A 301 -9.61 -5.03 5.36
N SER A 302 -9.18 -3.90 5.93
CA SER A 302 -7.94 -3.80 6.71
C SER A 302 -8.28 -3.75 8.20
N PRO A 303 -7.86 -4.73 9.00
CA PRO A 303 -7.98 -4.62 10.45
C PRO A 303 -7.11 -3.46 10.95
N ILE A 304 -7.68 -2.63 11.83
CA ILE A 304 -6.96 -1.53 12.47
C ILE A 304 -6.45 -2.05 13.81
N HIS A 305 -5.14 -1.93 14.02
CA HIS A 305 -4.51 -2.34 15.25
C HIS A 305 -4.56 -1.23 16.31
N LYS A 306 -4.04 -0.04 15.96
CA LYS A 306 -4.01 1.12 16.86
C LYS A 306 -4.27 2.43 16.10
N ARG A 307 -4.71 3.44 16.85
CA ARG A 307 -4.92 4.82 16.39
C ARG A 307 -4.05 5.74 17.23
N PHE A 308 -3.43 6.72 16.59
CA PHE A 308 -2.59 7.72 17.25
C PHE A 308 -2.99 9.11 16.75
N PRO A 309 -2.96 10.13 17.61
CA PRO A 309 -3.03 11.51 17.15
C PRO A 309 -1.76 11.87 16.37
N LEU A 310 -1.80 12.95 15.59
CA LEU A 310 -0.63 13.42 14.81
C LEU A 310 0.59 13.70 15.71
N ALA A 311 0.36 14.14 16.95
CA ALA A 311 1.43 14.41 17.92
C ALA A 311 2.29 13.18 18.22
N ASP A 312 1.71 11.99 18.15
CA ASP A 312 2.37 10.73 18.50
C ASP A 312 2.86 9.97 17.25
N ALA A 313 3.05 10.67 16.11
CA ALA A 313 3.45 10.06 14.84
C ALA A 313 4.77 9.27 14.96
N GLN A 314 5.74 9.74 15.73
CA GLN A 314 6.99 9.03 15.98
C GLN A 314 6.73 7.67 16.65
N GLN A 315 5.95 7.64 17.73
CA GLN A 315 5.56 6.42 18.41
C GLN A 315 4.73 5.49 17.51
N ALA A 316 3.83 6.06 16.72
CA ALA A 316 3.02 5.30 15.77
C ALA A 316 3.89 4.54 14.74
N VAL A 317 4.95 5.17 14.24
CA VAL A 317 5.92 4.54 13.33
C VAL A 317 6.70 3.43 14.04
N GLU A 318 7.15 3.65 15.28
CA GLU A 318 7.87 2.62 16.05
C GLU A 318 7.00 1.39 16.30
N VAL A 319 5.75 1.58 16.73
CA VAL A 319 4.78 0.49 16.91
C VAL A 319 4.51 -0.23 15.58
N TYR A 320 4.37 0.52 14.48
CA TYR A 320 4.16 -0.07 13.16
C TYR A 320 5.32 -0.97 12.74
N VAL A 321 6.57 -0.55 12.95
CA VAL A 321 7.77 -1.34 12.61
C VAL A 321 7.84 -2.64 13.43
N GLN A 322 7.48 -2.58 14.71
CA GLN A 322 7.50 -3.75 15.61
C GLN A 322 6.35 -4.73 15.33
N GLU A 323 5.17 -4.24 14.99
CA GLU A 323 3.91 -4.99 14.97
C GLU A 323 3.24 -5.04 13.58
N MET A 324 4.00 -5.02 12.47
CA MET A 324 3.49 -4.92 11.08
C MET A 324 2.41 -5.95 10.71
N SER A 325 2.37 -7.12 11.37
CA SER A 325 1.38 -8.18 11.09
C SER A 325 0.12 -8.10 11.95
N ALA A 326 0.10 -7.24 12.97
CA ALA A 326 -1.05 -7.10 13.89
C ALA A 326 -2.23 -6.34 13.26
N GLY A 327 -1.97 -5.50 12.27
CA GLY A 327 -2.96 -4.68 11.59
C GLY A 327 -2.42 -3.31 11.19
N LYS A 328 -3.28 -2.44 10.72
CA LYS A 328 -2.91 -1.08 10.31
C LYS A 328 -2.83 -0.14 11.51
N ILE A 329 -1.84 0.72 11.48
CA ILE A 329 -1.75 1.89 12.35
C ILE A 329 -2.30 3.09 11.58
N LEU A 330 -3.17 3.86 12.24
CA LEU A 330 -3.73 5.10 11.69
C LEU A 330 -3.28 6.30 12.53
N LEU A 331 -2.92 7.36 11.85
CA LEU A 331 -2.91 8.71 12.41
C LEU A 331 -4.30 9.31 12.18
N VAL A 332 -4.91 9.82 13.23
CA VAL A 332 -6.26 10.40 13.20
C VAL A 332 -6.20 11.86 13.66
N SER A 333 -7.03 12.70 13.06
CA SER A 333 -7.20 14.09 13.50
C SER A 333 -8.36 14.15 14.49
N ASP A 334 -8.26 14.99 15.52
CA ASP A 334 -9.28 15.20 16.56
C ASP A 334 -10.52 15.97 16.05
N HIS A 335 -10.67 16.13 14.73
CA HIS A 335 -11.84 16.79 14.18
C HIS A 335 -13.03 15.82 14.24
N GLU A 336 -14.01 16.14 15.11
CA GLU A 336 -15.31 15.47 15.16
C GLU A 336 -15.93 15.33 13.76
N GLU A 337 -16.55 14.17 13.51
CA GLU A 337 -17.38 13.96 12.33
C GLU A 337 -18.52 15.01 12.32
N VAL A 338 -18.48 15.95 11.38
CA VAL A 338 -19.57 16.87 11.09
C VAL A 338 -20.45 16.31 9.96
#